data_902b70f1844c5a8b2b30127c9b46e752
#
_entry.id   902b70f1844c5a8b2b30127c9b46e752
#
_cell.length_a   1.000
_cell.length_b   1.000
_cell.length_c   1.000
_cell.angle_alpha   90.00
_cell.angle_beta   90.00
_cell.angle_gamma   90.00
#
_symmetry.space_group_name_H-M   'P 1'
#
loop_
_entity.id
_entity.type
_entity.pdbx_description
1 polymer ?
#
loop_
_entity_poly.entity_id
_entity_poly.type
_entity_poly.pdbx_seq_one_letter_code
_entity_poly.pdbx_strand_id
1 'polypeptide(L)'
;MRKSLAAILLLALTGCGQSGDHAWLGYAEGDTAFVAAPQAGWVANLRVERGAQVKTGDLLFTLDDTAQAAARDQAEAQIAQAQGQMGQARASLDLAAKELTRQQGLLRSGATSKQALDQAKSAYDTAAALIAQINATEAQARATLTGAAYQLSERVVVSRTQGRVQDIFFRPGEYAPAMTPVVSILPPANVYVRFFVPETEFAKVKLGRKVSIHCDGCAGDLTATVSFIAAQEEFTPPVIFSVGNREKLVFKVEARAPGGLNLNPGQPVDVRPL
;
A
#
# COMPACT_ATOMS: atom_id res chain seq x y z
N MET A 1 -42.88 2.68 79.14
CA MET A 1 -41.60 2.50 78.45
C MET A 1 -41.66 1.38 77.36
N ARG A 2 -42.57 1.45 76.42
CA ARG A 2 -42.82 0.40 75.37
C ARG A 2 -43.21 0.94 73.99
N LYS A 3 -43.05 2.24 73.76
CA LYS A 3 -43.45 2.88 72.47
C LYS A 3 -42.29 3.52 71.68
N SER A 4 -41.01 3.38 72.11
CA SER A 4 -39.88 4.03 71.46
C SER A 4 -38.99 3.09 70.65
N LEU A 5 -39.27 1.79 70.53
CA LEU A 5 -38.45 0.80 69.83
C LEU A 5 -38.94 0.50 68.41
N ALA A 6 -40.13 0.99 68.01
CA ALA A 6 -40.68 0.69 66.69
C ALA A 6 -40.30 1.71 65.59
N ALA A 7 -39.65 2.83 65.93
CA ALA A 7 -39.34 3.91 64.96
C ALA A 7 -37.91 3.78 64.35
N ILE A 8 -37.07 2.88 64.84
CA ILE A 8 -35.65 2.76 64.40
C ILE A 8 -35.47 1.67 63.28
N LEU A 9 -36.50 0.84 63.08
CA LEU A 9 -36.38 -0.30 62.12
C LEU A 9 -36.86 0.03 60.68
N LEU A 10 -37.27 1.25 60.38
CA LEU A 10 -37.77 1.63 59.02
C LEU A 10 -36.81 2.47 58.20
N LEU A 11 -35.59 2.76 58.67
CA LEU A 11 -34.59 3.59 57.93
C LEU A 11 -33.45 2.80 57.29
N ALA A 12 -33.50 1.48 57.25
CA ALA A 12 -32.40 0.62 56.72
C ALA A 12 -32.67 -0.03 55.37
N LEU A 13 -33.69 0.43 54.59
CA LEU A 13 -34.01 -0.13 53.25
C LEU A 13 -33.82 0.86 52.09
N THR A 14 -33.04 1.90 52.25
CA THR A 14 -32.48 2.62 51.09
C THR A 14 -31.18 1.93 50.65
N GLY A 15 -31.28 0.65 50.32
CA GLY A 15 -30.20 -0.12 49.74
C GLY A 15 -30.14 0.20 48.25
N CYS A 16 -29.06 0.83 47.86
CA CYS A 16 -28.32 0.70 46.61
C CYS A 16 -29.04 0.06 45.43
N GLY A 17 -29.83 0.82 44.73
CA GLY A 17 -30.04 0.63 43.30
C GLY A 17 -28.80 1.11 42.56
N GLN A 18 -27.68 0.38 42.64
CA GLN A 18 -26.58 0.54 41.71
C GLN A 18 -27.10 -0.01 40.38
N SER A 19 -27.73 0.83 39.58
CA SER A 19 -27.91 0.60 38.16
C SER A 19 -26.46 0.58 37.60
N GLY A 20 -25.84 -0.57 37.68
CA GLY A 20 -24.56 -0.81 37.02
C GLY A 20 -24.78 -0.51 35.56
N ASP A 21 -24.25 0.61 35.10
CA ASP A 21 -24.08 0.85 33.67
C ASP A 21 -23.29 -0.34 33.12
N HIS A 22 -24.03 -1.28 32.50
CA HIS A 22 -23.40 -2.49 31.94
C HIS A 22 -22.51 -2.05 30.79
N ALA A 23 -21.20 -2.13 31.03
CA ALA A 23 -20.23 -1.94 29.97
C ALA A 23 -20.34 -3.12 28.97
N TRP A 24 -20.30 -2.80 27.72
CA TRP A 24 -20.19 -3.79 26.65
C TRP A 24 -18.76 -4.25 26.53
N LEU A 25 -18.54 -5.56 26.59
CA LEU A 25 -17.23 -6.15 26.48
C LEU A 25 -16.77 -6.13 25.03
N GLY A 26 -15.51 -5.79 24.83
CA GLY A 26 -14.91 -5.73 23.51
C GLY A 26 -13.38 -5.88 23.57
N TYR A 27 -12.76 -5.72 22.43
CA TYR A 27 -11.32 -5.72 22.30
C TYR A 27 -10.88 -4.82 21.14
N ALA A 28 -9.65 -4.35 21.21
CA ALA A 28 -9.04 -3.62 20.13
C ALA A 28 -8.70 -4.57 18.96
N GLU A 29 -8.95 -4.12 17.76
CA GLU A 29 -8.52 -4.76 16.52
C GLU A 29 -7.75 -3.80 15.63
N GLY A 30 -7.14 -4.31 14.58
CA GLY A 30 -6.43 -3.48 13.62
C GLY A 30 -6.42 -4.08 12.22
N ASP A 31 -6.76 -3.26 11.25
CA ASP A 31 -6.69 -3.64 9.85
C ASP A 31 -5.25 -3.46 9.35
N THR A 32 -4.53 -4.56 9.20
CA THR A 32 -3.14 -4.56 8.72
C THR A 32 -3.06 -4.34 7.21
N ALA A 33 -2.12 -3.52 6.78
CA ALA A 33 -1.75 -3.38 5.38
C ALA A 33 -0.71 -4.45 5.01
N PHE A 34 -1.04 -5.29 4.06
CA PHE A 34 -0.14 -6.31 3.54
C PHE A 34 0.73 -5.75 2.42
N VAL A 35 2.05 -5.91 2.55
CA VAL A 35 3.02 -5.44 1.56
C VAL A 35 3.61 -6.63 0.84
N ALA A 36 3.38 -6.67 -0.46
CA ALA A 36 3.85 -7.71 -1.37
C ALA A 36 4.70 -7.09 -2.49
N ALA A 37 5.59 -7.87 -3.07
CA ALA A 37 6.24 -7.49 -4.32
C ALA A 37 5.34 -7.85 -5.51
N PRO A 38 5.27 -7.01 -6.55
CA PRO A 38 4.48 -7.29 -7.75
C PRO A 38 5.06 -8.43 -8.59
N GLN A 39 6.34 -8.74 -8.41
CA GLN A 39 7.07 -9.80 -9.10
C GLN A 39 7.61 -10.82 -8.11
N ALA A 40 7.65 -12.09 -8.53
CA ALA A 40 8.25 -13.16 -7.75
C ALA A 40 9.78 -13.06 -7.72
N GLY A 41 10.42 -13.52 -6.64
CA GLY A 41 11.86 -13.56 -6.53
C GLY A 41 12.37 -13.99 -5.16
N TRP A 42 13.67 -14.23 -5.06
CA TRP A 42 14.32 -14.49 -3.79
C TRP A 42 14.44 -13.20 -2.97
N VAL A 43 14.07 -13.23 -1.70
CA VAL A 43 14.29 -12.11 -0.78
C VAL A 43 15.79 -11.98 -0.53
N ALA A 44 16.38 -10.90 -1.05
CA ALA A 44 17.81 -10.65 -0.90
C ALA A 44 18.12 -10.02 0.46
N ASN A 45 17.38 -8.98 0.84
CA ASN A 45 17.57 -8.30 2.11
C ASN A 45 16.21 -7.92 2.71
N LEU A 46 16.14 -7.98 4.04
CA LEU A 46 15.05 -7.45 4.85
C LEU A 46 15.61 -6.31 5.72
N ARG A 47 14.99 -5.14 5.67
CA ARG A 47 15.47 -3.93 6.35
C ARG A 47 14.65 -3.55 7.58
N VAL A 48 13.65 -4.34 7.90
CA VAL A 48 12.73 -4.11 9.02
C VAL A 48 12.63 -5.34 9.89
N GLU A 49 12.28 -5.12 11.15
CA GLU A 49 12.03 -6.16 12.14
C GLU A 49 10.59 -6.08 12.65
N ARG A 50 10.07 -7.17 13.21
CA ARG A 50 8.76 -7.15 13.87
C ARG A 50 8.76 -6.13 15.02
N GLY A 51 7.71 -5.31 15.08
CA GLY A 51 7.58 -4.24 16.06
C GLY A 51 8.23 -2.90 15.65
N ALA A 52 9.05 -2.87 14.61
CA ALA A 52 9.68 -1.63 14.13
C ALA A 52 8.61 -0.64 13.61
N GLN A 53 8.86 0.66 13.84
CA GLN A 53 8.05 1.73 13.25
C GLN A 53 8.61 2.10 11.89
N VAL A 54 7.74 2.18 10.89
CA VAL A 54 8.07 2.56 9.51
C VAL A 54 7.24 3.76 9.06
N LYS A 55 7.83 4.57 8.20
CA LYS A 55 7.18 5.71 7.53
C LYS A 55 6.95 5.37 6.06
N THR A 56 6.07 6.12 5.43
CA THR A 56 5.92 6.06 3.97
C THR A 56 7.25 6.38 3.28
N GLY A 57 7.67 5.53 2.35
CA GLY A 57 8.95 5.61 1.65
C GLY A 57 10.09 4.81 2.28
N ASP A 58 9.96 4.32 3.50
CA ASP A 58 11.00 3.50 4.14
C ASP A 58 11.17 2.17 3.39
N LEU A 59 12.42 1.77 3.19
CA LEU A 59 12.78 0.50 2.56
C LEU A 59 12.41 -0.66 3.49
N LEU A 60 11.58 -1.57 2.98
CA LEU A 60 11.16 -2.75 3.73
C LEU A 60 12.02 -3.97 3.39
N PHE A 61 12.10 -4.30 2.13
CA PHE A 61 12.90 -5.43 1.64
C PHE A 61 13.30 -5.24 0.18
N THR A 62 14.29 -6.01 -0.25
CA THR A 62 14.69 -6.11 -1.65
C THR A 62 14.65 -7.56 -2.12
N LEU A 63 14.28 -7.75 -3.37
CA LEU A 63 14.42 -9.04 -4.06
C LEU A 63 15.75 -9.08 -4.83
N ASP A 64 16.22 -10.28 -5.17
CA ASP A 64 17.33 -10.45 -6.09
C ASP A 64 17.00 -9.76 -7.43
N ASP A 65 17.86 -8.86 -7.84
CA ASP A 65 17.69 -7.98 -9.00
C ASP A 65 18.66 -8.29 -10.16
N THR A 66 19.49 -9.33 -10.02
CA THR A 66 20.57 -9.65 -10.96
C THR A 66 20.09 -9.75 -12.41
N ALA A 67 18.97 -10.44 -12.63
CA ALA A 67 18.41 -10.61 -13.98
C ALA A 67 17.85 -9.30 -14.55
N GLN A 68 17.18 -8.49 -13.71
CA GLN A 68 16.60 -7.21 -14.10
C GLN A 68 17.66 -6.14 -14.35
N ALA A 69 18.72 -6.13 -13.56
CA ALA A 69 19.88 -5.27 -13.80
C ALA A 69 20.55 -5.60 -15.14
N ALA A 70 20.77 -6.88 -15.43
CA ALA A 70 21.32 -7.32 -16.72
C ALA A 70 20.40 -6.94 -17.91
N ALA A 71 19.07 -7.06 -17.75
CA ALA A 71 18.10 -6.66 -18.77
C ALA A 71 18.12 -5.15 -19.03
N ARG A 72 18.26 -4.32 -17.98
CA ARG A 72 18.43 -2.87 -18.11
C ARG A 72 19.73 -2.54 -18.86
N ASP A 73 20.84 -3.15 -18.48
CA ASP A 73 22.15 -2.91 -19.10
C ASP A 73 22.15 -3.32 -20.59
N GLN A 74 21.47 -4.42 -20.92
CA GLN A 74 21.27 -4.83 -22.30
C GLN A 74 20.45 -3.79 -23.09
N ALA A 75 19.41 -3.24 -22.52
CA ALA A 75 18.60 -2.20 -23.16
C ALA A 75 19.40 -0.89 -23.35
N GLU A 76 20.27 -0.53 -22.40
CA GLU A 76 21.20 0.60 -22.53
C GLU A 76 22.19 0.38 -23.70
N ALA A 77 22.74 -0.82 -23.83
CA ALA A 77 23.63 -1.16 -24.93
C ALA A 77 22.93 -1.06 -26.30
N GLN A 78 21.65 -1.39 -26.40
CA GLN A 78 20.87 -1.22 -27.64
C GLN A 78 20.73 0.25 -28.04
N ILE A 79 20.55 1.16 -27.07
CA ILE A 79 20.53 2.61 -27.33
C ILE A 79 21.90 3.06 -27.86
N ALA A 80 22.99 2.66 -27.21
CA ALA A 80 24.35 2.99 -27.65
C ALA A 80 24.61 2.50 -29.06
N GLN A 81 24.15 1.31 -29.41
CA GLN A 81 24.26 0.76 -30.77
C GLN A 81 23.51 1.63 -31.80
N ALA A 82 22.25 2.01 -31.49
CA ALA A 82 21.45 2.88 -32.38
C ALA A 82 22.10 4.25 -32.55
N GLN A 83 22.69 4.82 -31.49
CA GLN A 83 23.44 6.09 -31.55
C GLN A 83 24.72 5.97 -32.43
N GLY A 84 25.43 4.87 -32.36
CA GLY A 84 26.56 4.60 -33.26
C GLY A 84 26.12 4.54 -34.74
N GLN A 85 25.01 3.86 -35.03
CA GLN A 85 24.43 3.81 -36.37
C GLN A 85 23.98 5.19 -36.84
N MET A 86 23.40 6.00 -35.94
CA MET A 86 22.99 7.39 -36.21
C MET A 86 24.22 8.24 -36.64
N GLY A 87 25.36 8.09 -35.97
CA GLY A 87 26.60 8.76 -36.34
C GLY A 87 27.05 8.45 -37.78
N GLN A 88 27.00 7.16 -38.18
CA GLN A 88 27.33 6.71 -39.53
C GLN A 88 26.32 7.26 -40.57
N ALA A 89 25.03 7.18 -40.25
CA ALA A 89 23.97 7.66 -41.15
C ALA A 89 24.05 9.17 -41.38
N ARG A 90 24.37 9.95 -40.33
CA ARG A 90 24.58 11.41 -40.47
C ARG A 90 25.78 11.73 -41.37
N ALA A 91 26.90 11.02 -41.27
CA ALA A 91 28.03 11.19 -42.16
C ALA A 91 27.67 10.88 -43.62
N SER A 92 26.88 9.81 -43.85
CA SER A 92 26.40 9.45 -45.20
C SER A 92 25.46 10.51 -45.75
N LEU A 93 24.54 11.05 -44.93
CA LEU A 93 23.63 12.13 -45.33
C LEU A 93 24.39 13.42 -45.68
N ASP A 94 25.41 13.79 -44.90
CA ASP A 94 26.23 14.97 -45.18
C ASP A 94 26.99 14.84 -46.51
N LEU A 95 27.53 13.66 -46.80
CA LEU A 95 28.20 13.36 -48.07
C LEU A 95 27.20 13.47 -49.26
N ALA A 96 26.02 12.87 -49.14
CA ALA A 96 25.00 12.90 -50.17
C ALA A 96 24.44 14.32 -50.39
N ALA A 97 24.31 15.12 -49.35
CA ALA A 97 23.89 16.52 -49.42
C ALA A 97 24.93 17.40 -50.18
N LYS A 98 26.21 17.22 -49.88
CA LYS A 98 27.30 17.89 -50.62
C LYS A 98 27.31 17.52 -52.06
N GLU A 99 27.14 16.22 -52.40
CA GLU A 99 27.07 15.73 -53.77
C GLU A 99 25.87 16.32 -54.52
N LEU A 100 24.67 16.30 -53.92
CA LEU A 100 23.47 16.89 -54.49
C LEU A 100 23.67 18.38 -54.83
N THR A 101 24.25 19.16 -53.87
CA THR A 101 24.57 20.57 -54.04
C THR A 101 25.55 20.80 -55.22
N ARG A 102 26.57 19.91 -55.34
CA ARG A 102 27.53 19.96 -56.45
C ARG A 102 26.86 19.69 -57.79
N GLN A 103 26.04 18.67 -57.93
CA GLN A 103 25.35 18.33 -59.15
C GLN A 103 24.31 19.39 -59.57
N GLN A 104 23.63 20.05 -58.61
CA GLN A 104 22.79 21.23 -58.88
C GLN A 104 23.57 22.41 -59.47
N GLY A 105 24.79 22.67 -58.96
CA GLY A 105 25.66 23.69 -59.47
C GLY A 105 26.15 23.38 -60.89
N LEU A 106 26.60 22.17 -61.13
CA LEU A 106 27.05 21.69 -62.44
C LEU A 106 25.96 21.69 -63.52
N LEU A 107 24.72 21.36 -63.15
CA LEU A 107 23.60 21.39 -64.07
C LEU A 107 23.28 22.80 -64.53
N ARG A 108 23.37 23.81 -63.64
CA ARG A 108 23.19 25.23 -63.99
C ARG A 108 24.24 25.74 -64.97
N SER A 109 25.47 25.23 -64.92
CA SER A 109 26.54 25.55 -65.88
C SER A 109 26.56 24.68 -67.13
N GLY A 110 25.63 23.72 -67.26
CA GLY A 110 25.60 22.77 -68.37
C GLY A 110 26.65 21.68 -68.33
N ALA A 111 27.36 21.49 -67.20
CA ALA A 111 28.47 20.56 -67.05
C ALA A 111 28.11 19.19 -66.52
N THR A 112 26.79 18.85 -66.35
CA THR A 112 26.31 17.53 -65.94
C THR A 112 24.94 17.23 -66.62
N SER A 113 24.52 15.96 -66.54
CA SER A 113 23.22 15.51 -67.05
C SER A 113 22.12 15.60 -66.00
N LYS A 114 20.86 15.68 -66.42
CA LYS A 114 19.69 15.60 -65.54
C LYS A 114 19.67 14.26 -64.78
N GLN A 115 20.06 13.15 -65.45
CA GLN A 115 20.14 11.83 -64.84
C GLN A 115 21.11 11.82 -63.64
N ALA A 116 22.28 12.48 -63.74
CA ALA A 116 23.26 12.56 -62.65
C ALA A 116 22.69 13.35 -61.43
N LEU A 117 21.93 14.42 -61.69
CA LEU A 117 21.21 15.16 -60.64
C LEU A 117 20.15 14.28 -59.99
N ASP A 118 19.36 13.55 -60.75
CA ASP A 118 18.29 12.68 -60.22
C ASP A 118 18.88 11.54 -59.38
N GLN A 119 20.06 11.00 -59.74
CA GLN A 119 20.80 10.01 -58.96
C GLN A 119 21.30 10.60 -57.64
N ALA A 120 21.89 11.81 -57.65
CA ALA A 120 22.34 12.47 -56.43
C ALA A 120 21.21 12.79 -55.47
N LYS A 121 20.03 13.20 -56.01
CA LYS A 121 18.84 13.44 -55.23
C LYS A 121 18.29 12.14 -54.60
N SER A 122 18.23 11.05 -55.35
CA SER A 122 17.80 9.75 -54.84
C SER A 122 18.73 9.26 -53.71
N ALA A 123 20.06 9.46 -53.86
CA ALA A 123 21.03 9.11 -52.82
C ALA A 123 20.78 9.94 -51.53
N TYR A 124 20.52 11.23 -51.67
CA TYR A 124 20.19 12.10 -50.51
C TYR A 124 18.86 11.67 -49.82
N ASP A 125 17.84 11.43 -50.61
CA ASP A 125 16.51 11.02 -50.09
C ASP A 125 16.62 9.67 -49.35
N THR A 126 17.41 8.74 -49.88
CA THR A 126 17.70 7.42 -49.25
C THR A 126 18.46 7.58 -47.91
N ALA A 127 19.48 8.45 -47.89
CA ALA A 127 20.24 8.72 -46.65
C ALA A 127 19.37 9.42 -45.60
N ALA A 128 18.48 10.32 -46.01
CA ALA A 128 17.51 10.99 -45.13
C ALA A 128 16.48 9.97 -44.55
N ALA A 129 15.99 9.06 -45.36
CA ALA A 129 15.07 8.01 -44.92
C ALA A 129 15.74 7.06 -43.88
N LEU A 130 17.03 6.77 -44.06
CA LEU A 130 17.80 5.96 -43.11
C LEU A 130 17.89 6.64 -41.73
N ILE A 131 18.07 7.97 -41.66
CA ILE A 131 18.03 8.74 -40.39
C ILE A 131 16.69 8.56 -39.71
N ALA A 132 15.57 8.65 -40.43
CA ALA A 132 14.23 8.45 -39.87
C ALA A 132 14.04 7.01 -39.30
N GLN A 133 14.55 6.02 -40.02
CA GLN A 133 14.52 4.61 -39.58
C GLN A 133 15.31 4.42 -38.27
N ILE A 134 16.54 4.96 -38.19
CA ILE A 134 17.38 4.83 -36.99
C ILE A 134 16.76 5.58 -35.80
N ASN A 135 16.14 6.75 -36.01
CA ASN A 135 15.41 7.46 -34.96
C ASN A 135 14.26 6.59 -34.39
N ALA A 136 13.54 5.87 -35.23
CA ALA A 136 12.50 4.95 -34.80
C ALA A 136 13.09 3.78 -33.99
N THR A 137 14.24 3.22 -34.43
CA THR A 137 14.96 2.16 -33.69
C THR A 137 15.44 2.65 -32.33
N GLU A 138 16.00 3.86 -32.24
CA GLU A 138 16.43 4.45 -30.96
C GLU A 138 15.20 4.69 -30.04
N ALA A 139 14.10 5.17 -30.54
CA ALA A 139 12.88 5.34 -29.77
C ALA A 139 12.35 4.00 -29.21
N GLN A 140 12.40 2.94 -30.00
CA GLN A 140 12.07 1.57 -29.56
C GLN A 140 13.01 1.11 -28.44
N ALA A 141 14.33 1.28 -28.59
CA ALA A 141 15.32 0.89 -27.59
C ALA A 141 15.12 1.66 -26.26
N ARG A 142 14.79 2.95 -26.34
CA ARG A 142 14.45 3.77 -25.16
C ARG A 142 13.20 3.29 -24.43
N ALA A 143 12.17 2.89 -25.18
CA ALA A 143 10.96 2.30 -24.58
C ALA A 143 11.28 0.98 -23.86
N THR A 144 12.13 0.14 -24.45
CA THR A 144 12.62 -1.10 -23.83
C THR A 144 13.38 -0.82 -22.54
N LEU A 145 14.28 0.18 -22.54
CA LEU A 145 15.00 0.60 -21.32
C LEU A 145 14.04 1.07 -20.22
N THR A 146 13.04 1.87 -20.57
CA THR A 146 12.05 2.32 -19.60
C THR A 146 11.32 1.15 -18.94
N GLY A 147 10.93 0.14 -19.71
CA GLY A 147 10.31 -1.07 -19.20
C GLY A 147 11.24 -1.88 -18.30
N ALA A 148 12.50 -2.07 -18.71
CA ALA A 148 13.50 -2.81 -17.93
C ALA A 148 13.84 -2.07 -16.61
N ALA A 149 14.00 -0.75 -16.65
CA ALA A 149 14.24 0.08 -15.48
C ALA A 149 13.07 0.03 -14.48
N TYR A 150 11.83 0.06 -14.98
CA TYR A 150 10.65 -0.13 -14.14
C TYR A 150 10.67 -1.49 -13.43
N GLN A 151 10.91 -2.58 -14.18
CA GLN A 151 11.00 -3.93 -13.60
C GLN A 151 12.10 -4.05 -12.56
N LEU A 152 13.22 -3.37 -12.76
CA LEU A 152 14.31 -3.32 -11.78
C LEU A 152 13.89 -2.53 -10.53
N SER A 153 13.21 -1.41 -10.68
CA SER A 153 12.72 -0.60 -9.54
C SER A 153 11.74 -1.36 -8.65
N GLU A 154 10.94 -2.25 -9.22
CA GLU A 154 9.98 -3.09 -8.49
C GLU A 154 10.65 -4.18 -7.62
N ARG A 155 11.97 -4.37 -7.74
CA ARG A 155 12.76 -5.23 -6.86
C ARG A 155 13.05 -4.60 -5.49
N VAL A 156 12.88 -3.29 -5.38
CA VAL A 156 13.04 -2.52 -4.15
C VAL A 156 11.68 -2.15 -3.61
N VAL A 157 11.25 -2.80 -2.53
CA VAL A 157 9.90 -2.60 -1.98
C VAL A 157 9.96 -1.67 -0.79
N VAL A 158 9.28 -0.53 -0.92
CA VAL A 158 9.17 0.50 0.11
C VAL A 158 7.76 0.53 0.71
N SER A 159 7.65 1.04 1.93
CA SER A 159 6.37 1.22 2.59
C SER A 159 5.54 2.31 1.90
N ARG A 160 4.27 2.00 1.59
CA ARG A 160 3.28 2.98 1.10
C ARG A 160 2.45 3.60 2.22
N THR A 161 2.64 3.14 3.45
CA THR A 161 1.93 3.62 4.64
C THR A 161 2.86 3.72 5.82
N GLN A 162 2.52 4.55 6.80
CA GLN A 162 3.22 4.58 8.07
C GLN A 162 2.56 3.63 9.06
N GLY A 163 3.34 3.02 9.96
CA GLY A 163 2.80 2.14 10.99
C GLY A 163 3.85 1.25 11.62
N ARG A 164 3.39 0.33 12.45
CA ARG A 164 4.24 -0.67 13.09
C ARG A 164 4.24 -1.96 12.25
N VAL A 165 5.42 -2.51 12.01
CA VAL A 165 5.56 -3.84 11.38
C VAL A 165 4.93 -4.88 12.32
N GLN A 166 3.89 -5.55 11.83
CA GLN A 166 3.15 -6.54 12.61
C GLN A 166 3.75 -7.93 12.46
N ASP A 167 3.98 -8.32 11.20
CA ASP A 167 4.52 -9.62 10.87
C ASP A 167 5.45 -9.58 9.66
N ILE A 168 6.33 -10.58 9.58
CA ILE A 168 7.26 -10.84 8.48
C ILE A 168 7.04 -12.29 8.07
N PHE A 169 6.57 -12.50 6.82
CA PHE A 169 6.19 -13.81 6.30
C PHE A 169 7.32 -14.50 5.53
N PHE A 170 8.28 -13.73 4.99
CA PHE A 170 9.44 -14.26 4.26
C PHE A 170 10.72 -13.65 4.78
N ARG A 171 11.76 -14.46 4.86
CA ARG A 171 13.09 -14.09 5.33
C ARG A 171 14.10 -14.01 4.17
N PRO A 172 15.24 -13.35 4.36
CA PRO A 172 16.34 -13.39 3.39
C PRO A 172 16.70 -14.85 3.01
N GLY A 173 16.80 -15.11 1.72
CA GLY A 173 17.05 -16.44 1.17
C GLY A 173 15.79 -17.26 0.86
N GLU A 174 14.60 -16.79 1.20
CA GLU A 174 13.33 -17.45 0.84
C GLU A 174 12.77 -16.89 -0.46
N TYR A 175 12.06 -17.73 -1.21
CA TYR A 175 11.40 -17.35 -2.45
C TYR A 175 10.00 -16.83 -2.19
N ALA A 176 9.76 -15.56 -2.51
CA ALA A 176 8.46 -14.91 -2.40
C ALA A 176 7.73 -14.96 -3.74
N PRO A 177 6.54 -15.60 -3.82
CA PRO A 177 5.69 -15.53 -5.00
C PRO A 177 5.19 -14.10 -5.25
N ALA A 178 4.88 -13.78 -6.50
CA ALA A 178 4.29 -12.48 -6.85
C ALA A 178 2.98 -12.25 -6.09
N MET A 179 2.74 -11.02 -5.67
CA MET A 179 1.52 -10.58 -4.96
C MET A 179 1.27 -11.28 -3.62
N THR A 180 2.24 -12.05 -3.11
CA THR A 180 2.16 -12.69 -1.80
C THR A 180 2.75 -11.75 -0.75
N PRO A 181 2.06 -11.48 0.38
CA PRO A 181 2.56 -10.61 1.42
C PRO A 181 3.90 -11.07 1.99
N VAL A 182 4.88 -10.19 2.03
CA VAL A 182 6.19 -10.40 2.67
C VAL A 182 6.23 -9.76 4.05
N VAL A 183 5.62 -8.60 4.20
CA VAL A 183 5.55 -7.84 5.46
C VAL A 183 4.12 -7.36 5.66
N SER A 184 3.65 -7.34 6.90
CA SER A 184 2.41 -6.66 7.26
C SER A 184 2.70 -5.47 8.18
N ILE A 185 2.00 -4.37 7.94
CA ILE A 185 2.14 -3.11 8.67
C ILE A 185 0.79 -2.74 9.24
N LEU A 186 0.75 -2.38 10.52
CA LEU A 186 -0.44 -1.85 11.17
C LEU A 186 -0.34 -0.33 11.25
N PRO A 187 -1.08 0.41 10.42
CA PRO A 187 -1.20 1.86 10.56
C PRO A 187 -1.95 2.21 11.85
N PRO A 188 -1.51 3.22 12.62
CA PRO A 188 -2.22 3.64 13.83
C PRO A 188 -3.69 4.01 13.57
N ALA A 189 -3.97 4.63 12.43
CA ALA A 189 -5.32 5.02 12.03
C ALA A 189 -6.27 3.83 11.82
N ASN A 190 -5.74 2.64 11.63
CA ASN A 190 -6.50 1.42 11.38
C ASN A 190 -6.83 0.63 12.66
N VAL A 191 -6.40 1.12 13.83
CA VAL A 191 -6.76 0.52 15.12
C VAL A 191 -8.14 0.99 15.52
N TYR A 192 -9.03 0.04 15.80
CA TYR A 192 -10.41 0.27 16.20
C TYR A 192 -10.82 -0.68 17.32
N VAL A 193 -12.01 -0.45 17.90
CA VAL A 193 -12.57 -1.34 18.90
C VAL A 193 -13.76 -2.10 18.32
N ARG A 194 -13.75 -3.41 18.53
CA ARG A 194 -14.88 -4.31 18.28
C ARG A 194 -15.48 -4.71 19.61
N PHE A 195 -16.79 -4.53 19.78
CA PHE A 195 -17.50 -4.86 21.00
C PHE A 195 -18.84 -5.51 20.70
N PHE A 196 -19.41 -6.14 21.71
CA PHE A 196 -20.58 -6.98 21.57
C PHE A 196 -21.72 -6.43 22.43
N VAL A 197 -22.83 -6.09 21.79
CA VAL A 197 -24.01 -5.48 22.43
C VAL A 197 -25.11 -6.51 22.53
N PRO A 198 -25.60 -6.82 23.73
CA PRO A 198 -26.75 -7.70 23.91
C PRO A 198 -27.99 -7.18 23.18
N GLU A 199 -28.82 -8.08 22.64
CA GLU A 199 -30.05 -7.74 21.93
C GLU A 199 -30.93 -6.76 22.74
N THR A 200 -31.03 -6.96 24.04
CA THR A 200 -31.82 -6.13 24.95
C THR A 200 -31.36 -4.66 25.02
N GLU A 201 -30.09 -4.41 24.67
CA GLU A 201 -29.49 -3.07 24.70
C GLU A 201 -29.24 -2.49 23.30
N PHE A 202 -29.53 -3.26 22.26
CA PHE A 202 -29.25 -2.88 20.88
C PHE A 202 -29.88 -1.52 20.47
N ALA A 203 -31.04 -1.19 20.99
CA ALA A 203 -31.70 0.11 20.73
C ALA A 203 -30.85 1.33 21.16
N LYS A 204 -29.91 1.14 22.09
CA LYS A 204 -28.98 2.19 22.57
C LYS A 204 -27.85 2.49 21.59
N VAL A 205 -27.57 1.61 20.61
CA VAL A 205 -26.49 1.75 19.64
C VAL A 205 -27.01 2.22 18.30
N LYS A 206 -26.37 3.25 17.73
CA LYS A 206 -26.67 3.78 16.39
C LYS A 206 -25.40 4.16 15.69
N LEU A 207 -25.36 3.99 14.37
CA LEU A 207 -24.26 4.50 13.54
C LEU A 207 -24.03 5.99 13.80
N GLY A 208 -22.77 6.39 13.91
CA GLY A 208 -22.38 7.78 14.18
C GLY A 208 -22.47 8.20 15.67
N ARG A 209 -22.98 7.36 16.56
CA ARG A 209 -23.00 7.66 18.00
C ARG A 209 -21.60 7.51 18.60
N LYS A 210 -21.26 8.39 19.52
CA LYS A 210 -20.01 8.31 20.29
C LYS A 210 -20.14 7.30 21.42
N VAL A 211 -19.05 6.62 21.69
CA VAL A 211 -18.89 5.68 22.81
C VAL A 211 -17.63 6.02 23.59
N SER A 212 -17.65 5.80 24.89
CA SER A 212 -16.51 5.83 25.76
C SER A 212 -15.90 4.43 25.85
N ILE A 213 -14.57 4.35 25.75
CA ILE A 213 -13.80 3.11 25.79
C ILE A 213 -12.87 3.19 26.99
N HIS A 214 -13.05 2.31 27.93
CA HIS A 214 -12.19 2.13 29.08
C HIS A 214 -11.30 0.90 28.88
N CYS A 215 -10.03 0.98 29.29
CA CYS A 215 -9.14 -0.16 29.27
C CYS A 215 -8.21 -0.12 30.48
N ASP A 216 -7.90 -1.30 31.04
CA ASP A 216 -6.95 -1.43 32.12
C ASP A 216 -5.57 -0.92 31.67
N GLY A 217 -4.99 0.02 32.42
CA GLY A 217 -3.70 0.63 32.12
C GLY A 217 -3.72 1.77 31.11
N CYS A 218 -4.89 2.19 30.63
CA CYS A 218 -5.02 3.42 29.84
C CYS A 218 -4.96 4.67 30.71
N ALA A 219 -4.38 5.75 30.21
CA ALA A 219 -4.26 7.02 30.95
C ALA A 219 -5.62 7.73 31.20
N GLY A 220 -6.69 7.23 30.60
CA GLY A 220 -8.06 7.75 30.71
C GLY A 220 -8.95 7.10 29.65
N ASP A 221 -10.24 7.45 29.72
CA ASP A 221 -11.21 6.94 28.76
C ASP A 221 -10.98 7.52 27.36
N LEU A 222 -11.01 6.64 26.36
CA LEU A 222 -10.90 7.00 24.97
C LEU A 222 -12.32 7.20 24.37
N THR A 223 -12.43 8.05 23.39
CA THR A 223 -13.70 8.27 22.67
C THR A 223 -13.59 7.76 21.24
N ALA A 224 -14.58 6.98 20.81
CA ALA A 224 -14.71 6.55 19.42
C ALA A 224 -16.15 6.75 18.92
N THR A 225 -16.32 6.66 17.61
CA THR A 225 -17.61 6.77 16.95
C THR A 225 -17.99 5.43 16.34
N VAL A 226 -19.21 4.96 16.55
CA VAL A 226 -19.74 3.73 15.96
C VAL A 226 -19.70 3.86 14.44
N SER A 227 -18.91 3.01 13.81
CA SER A 227 -18.66 3.00 12.36
C SER A 227 -19.35 1.85 11.64
N PHE A 228 -19.65 0.76 12.35
CA PHE A 228 -20.28 -0.42 11.78
C PHE A 228 -21.12 -1.14 12.83
N ILE A 229 -22.24 -1.70 12.41
CA ILE A 229 -23.12 -2.56 13.19
C ILE A 229 -23.47 -3.77 12.32
N ALA A 230 -23.20 -4.99 12.81
CA ALA A 230 -23.52 -6.20 12.08
C ALA A 230 -25.05 -6.33 11.90
N ALA A 231 -25.47 -6.74 10.71
CA ALA A 231 -26.87 -6.95 10.37
C ALA A 231 -27.45 -8.25 10.95
N GLN A 232 -26.59 -9.17 11.38
CA GLN A 232 -26.94 -10.46 11.94
C GLN A 232 -26.37 -10.60 13.34
N GLU A 233 -27.12 -11.27 14.18
CA GLU A 233 -26.71 -11.64 15.53
C GLU A 233 -25.63 -12.74 15.47
N GLU A 234 -24.71 -12.70 16.41
CA GLU A 234 -23.71 -13.72 16.64
C GLU A 234 -23.85 -14.28 18.05
N PHE A 235 -23.50 -15.55 18.25
CA PHE A 235 -23.38 -16.09 19.60
C PHE A 235 -22.13 -15.50 20.26
N THR A 236 -22.22 -15.23 21.56
CA THR A 236 -21.07 -14.68 22.32
C THR A 236 -19.84 -15.54 22.08
N PRO A 237 -18.72 -14.97 21.64
CA PRO A 237 -17.48 -15.76 21.42
C PRO A 237 -17.07 -16.52 22.67
N PRO A 238 -16.67 -17.81 22.58
CA PRO A 238 -16.39 -18.67 23.73
C PRO A 238 -15.20 -18.25 24.58
N VAL A 239 -14.48 -17.21 24.22
CA VAL A 239 -13.32 -16.69 24.95
C VAL A 239 -13.67 -15.81 26.16
N ILE A 240 -14.94 -15.54 26.42
CA ILE A 240 -15.36 -14.81 27.62
C ILE A 240 -15.65 -15.82 28.73
N PHE A 241 -14.61 -16.17 29.49
CA PHE A 241 -14.69 -17.03 30.66
C PHE A 241 -15.45 -16.35 31.79
N SER A 242 -16.76 -16.51 31.82
CA SER A 242 -17.58 -16.19 32.98
C SER A 242 -18.61 -17.28 33.20
N VAL A 243 -18.59 -17.87 34.40
CA VAL A 243 -19.43 -19.02 34.84
C VAL A 243 -20.94 -18.73 34.85
N GLY A 244 -21.37 -17.56 34.41
CA GLY A 244 -22.76 -17.12 34.38
C GLY A 244 -23.35 -16.74 33.03
N ASN A 245 -22.58 -16.76 31.96
CA ASN A 245 -23.08 -16.34 30.65
C ASN A 245 -23.54 -17.55 29.82
N ARG A 246 -24.80 -17.87 29.96
CA ARG A 246 -25.52 -18.65 28.96
C ARG A 246 -25.53 -17.87 27.64
N GLU A 247 -25.44 -18.60 26.54
CA GLU A 247 -25.51 -18.13 25.16
C GLU A 247 -26.49 -16.95 25.00
N LYS A 248 -25.96 -15.74 24.94
CA LYS A 248 -26.75 -14.55 24.67
C LYS A 248 -26.46 -14.12 23.25
N LEU A 249 -27.50 -13.87 22.49
CA LEU A 249 -27.41 -13.26 21.18
C LEU A 249 -26.87 -11.82 21.36
N VAL A 250 -25.82 -11.53 20.61
CA VAL A 250 -25.13 -10.23 20.63
C VAL A 250 -24.93 -9.70 19.23
N PHE A 251 -24.97 -8.40 19.10
CA PHE A 251 -24.61 -7.71 17.85
C PHE A 251 -23.17 -7.25 17.92
N LYS A 252 -22.41 -7.60 16.89
CA LYS A 252 -21.04 -7.10 16.71
C LYS A 252 -21.10 -5.65 16.23
N VAL A 253 -20.40 -4.78 16.94
CA VAL A 253 -20.33 -3.34 16.67
C VAL A 253 -18.87 -2.93 16.61
N GLU A 254 -18.52 -2.04 15.68
CA GLU A 254 -17.19 -1.47 15.58
C GLU A 254 -17.24 0.04 15.78
N ALA A 255 -16.27 0.55 16.54
CA ALA A 255 -16.10 1.99 16.74
C ALA A 255 -14.69 2.42 16.39
N ARG A 256 -14.58 3.53 15.68
CA ARG A 256 -13.30 4.11 15.20
C ARG A 256 -13.13 5.54 15.72
N ALA A 257 -11.89 5.95 15.89
CA ALA A 257 -11.54 7.32 16.19
C ALA A 257 -10.74 7.94 15.04
N PRO A 258 -10.87 9.26 14.76
CA PRO A 258 -10.00 9.95 13.83
C PRO A 258 -8.52 9.79 14.25
N GLY A 259 -7.68 9.27 13.34
CA GLY A 259 -6.28 8.97 13.63
C GLY A 259 -6.03 7.63 14.33
N GLY A 260 -7.08 6.87 14.66
CA GLY A 260 -7.02 5.58 15.34
C GLY A 260 -7.03 5.66 16.86
N LEU A 261 -6.91 4.51 17.49
CA LEU A 261 -6.89 4.37 18.95
C LEU A 261 -5.51 3.90 19.39
N ASN A 262 -4.98 4.48 20.46
CA ASN A 262 -3.70 4.06 21.03
C ASN A 262 -3.87 2.79 21.89
N LEU A 263 -4.29 1.73 21.23
CA LEU A 263 -4.51 0.40 21.80
C LEU A 263 -3.71 -0.64 21.03
N ASN A 264 -3.40 -1.75 21.69
CA ASN A 264 -2.80 -2.89 21.02
C ASN A 264 -3.90 -3.85 20.54
N PRO A 265 -3.83 -4.38 19.30
CA PRO A 265 -4.72 -5.44 18.87
C PRO A 265 -4.77 -6.60 19.85
N GLY A 266 -6.00 -7.06 20.18
CA GLY A 266 -6.25 -8.07 21.20
C GLY A 266 -6.41 -7.51 22.61
N GLN A 267 -6.19 -6.22 22.85
CA GLN A 267 -6.36 -5.62 24.19
C GLN A 267 -7.84 -5.57 24.55
N PRO A 268 -8.25 -6.14 25.72
CA PRO A 268 -9.62 -6.08 26.21
C PRO A 268 -10.03 -4.63 26.53
N VAL A 269 -11.27 -4.29 26.29
CA VAL A 269 -11.84 -2.98 26.57
C VAL A 269 -13.28 -3.08 27.04
N ASP A 270 -13.69 -2.13 27.85
CA ASP A 270 -15.07 -1.89 28.25
C ASP A 270 -15.64 -0.69 27.51
N VAL A 271 -16.76 -0.85 26.82
CA VAL A 271 -17.39 0.19 26.02
C VAL A 271 -18.69 0.63 26.65
N ARG A 272 -18.93 1.94 26.72
CA ARG A 272 -20.15 2.54 27.27
C ARG A 272 -20.72 3.56 26.28
N PRO A 273 -22.05 3.67 26.17
CA PRO A 273 -22.67 4.75 25.38
C PRO A 273 -22.37 6.11 26.03
N LEU A 274 -22.13 7.12 25.18
CA LEU A 274 -21.99 8.53 25.59
C LEU A 274 -23.27 9.29 25.32
#